data_e6aa86923529dd08a8fd137f2670f0a4
#
_entry.id   e6aa86923529dd08a8fd137f2670f0a4
#
_cell.length_a   1.000
_cell.length_b   1.000
_cell.length_c   1.000
_cell.angle_alpha   90.00
_cell.angle_beta   90.00
_cell.angle_gamma   90.00
#
_symmetry.space_group_name_H-M   'P 1'
#
loop_
_entity.id
_entity.type
_entity.pdbx_description
1 polymer ?
#
loop_
_entity_poly.entity_id
_entity_poly.type
_entity_poly.pdbx_seq_one_letter_code
_entity_poly.pdbx_strand_id
1 'polypeptide(L)'
;VPLTGIDEENIMLNLFAKQVSEAKVITKINRMTFKNVIGKLDLGSVIYPRIITSEAIIAYVRAKNNSQNSNIETLYHMFDSRVEAIEVRVDEASAVTSKTLSELRLKKNLLVCSIYRRGKVIIPSGQDQINLGDTVIVVTTHKRFNDIKDILEK
;
A
#
# COMPACT_ATOMS: atom_id res chain seq x y z
N VAL A 1 18.95 -9.14 -12.37
CA VAL A 1 17.52 -9.22 -12.74
C VAL A 1 17.38 -9.94 -14.07
N PRO A 2 17.03 -11.22 -14.11
CA PRO A 2 16.67 -11.89 -15.36
C PRO A 2 15.29 -11.43 -15.83
N LEU A 3 15.20 -11.19 -17.15
CA LEU A 3 13.98 -10.66 -17.79
C LEU A 3 13.54 -11.53 -18.97
N THR A 4 13.78 -12.84 -18.89
CA THR A 4 13.33 -13.77 -19.92
C THR A 4 11.80 -13.88 -19.93
N GLY A 5 11.24 -14.47 -20.99
CA GLY A 5 9.81 -14.78 -21.07
C GLY A 5 9.40 -16.00 -20.23
N ILE A 6 10.36 -16.74 -19.68
CA ILE A 6 10.18 -18.04 -19.01
C ILE A 6 10.46 -17.88 -17.52
N ASP A 7 9.45 -18.12 -16.68
CA ASP A 7 9.54 -17.89 -15.24
C ASP A 7 10.55 -18.83 -14.57
N GLU A 8 10.60 -20.09 -15.01
CA GLU A 8 11.52 -21.11 -14.52
C GLU A 8 12.98 -20.72 -14.77
N GLU A 9 13.27 -20.15 -15.94
CA GLU A 9 14.61 -19.63 -16.26
C GLU A 9 14.96 -18.44 -15.35
N ASN A 10 14.04 -17.51 -15.14
CA ASN A 10 14.27 -16.37 -14.25
C ASN A 10 14.56 -16.83 -12.82
N ILE A 11 13.86 -17.87 -12.34
CA ILE A 11 14.10 -18.46 -11.02
C ILE A 11 15.50 -19.08 -10.97
N MET A 12 15.86 -19.93 -11.93
CA MET A 12 17.13 -20.64 -11.95
C MET A 12 18.33 -19.69 -12.05
N LEU A 13 18.22 -18.67 -12.91
CA LEU A 13 19.26 -17.65 -13.07
C LEU A 13 19.50 -16.87 -11.77
N ASN A 14 18.43 -16.53 -11.04
CA ASN A 14 18.58 -15.82 -9.77
C ASN A 14 19.11 -16.70 -8.64
N LEU A 15 18.69 -17.96 -8.56
CA LEU A 15 19.28 -18.92 -7.61
C LEU A 15 20.78 -19.10 -7.88
N PHE A 16 21.18 -19.24 -9.16
CA PHE A 16 22.58 -19.32 -9.54
C PHE A 16 23.35 -18.03 -9.18
N ALA A 17 22.78 -16.86 -9.49
CA ALA A 17 23.43 -15.59 -9.17
C ALA A 17 23.68 -15.43 -7.66
N LYS A 18 22.73 -15.85 -6.81
CA LYS A 18 22.91 -15.86 -5.35
C LYS A 18 23.95 -16.85 -4.85
N GLN A 19 24.10 -17.98 -5.55
CA GLN A 19 25.11 -18.96 -5.18
C GLN A 19 26.54 -18.47 -5.45
N VAL A 20 26.72 -17.69 -6.51
CA VAL A 20 28.06 -17.24 -6.96
C VAL A 20 28.40 -15.80 -6.55
N SER A 21 27.46 -15.07 -5.95
CA SER A 21 27.67 -13.67 -5.56
C SER A 21 26.75 -13.22 -4.41
N GLU A 22 27.17 -12.18 -3.71
CA GLU A 22 26.38 -11.47 -2.69
C GLU A 22 25.47 -10.38 -3.30
N ALA A 23 25.29 -10.38 -4.61
CA ALA A 23 24.50 -9.36 -5.28
C ALA A 23 23.02 -9.43 -4.89
N LYS A 24 22.40 -8.28 -4.74
CA LYS A 24 20.93 -8.19 -4.59
C LYS A 24 20.27 -8.67 -5.88
N VAL A 25 19.39 -9.64 -5.77
CA VAL A 25 18.64 -10.20 -6.90
C VAL A 25 17.18 -9.79 -6.88
N ILE A 26 16.60 -9.64 -8.07
CA ILE A 26 15.19 -9.38 -8.28
C ILE A 26 14.68 -10.39 -9.31
N THR A 27 13.63 -11.13 -8.97
CA THR A 27 13.07 -12.18 -9.83
C THR A 27 11.75 -11.74 -10.44
N LYS A 28 11.68 -11.72 -11.78
CA LYS A 28 10.45 -11.47 -12.50
C LYS A 28 9.66 -12.76 -12.67
N ILE A 29 8.39 -12.78 -12.28
CA ILE A 29 7.46 -13.90 -12.41
C ILE A 29 6.18 -13.42 -13.10
N ASN A 30 5.80 -14.05 -14.20
CA ASN A 30 4.58 -13.71 -14.95
C ASN A 30 3.37 -14.54 -14.50
N ARG A 31 3.58 -15.79 -14.05
CA ARG A 31 2.53 -16.73 -13.67
C ARG A 31 2.42 -16.86 -12.16
N MET A 32 1.18 -16.85 -11.67
CA MET A 32 0.88 -16.94 -10.23
C MET A 32 0.71 -18.39 -9.73
N THR A 33 0.75 -19.37 -10.63
CA THR A 33 0.36 -20.78 -10.34
C THR A 33 1.17 -21.39 -9.19
N PHE A 34 2.44 -21.00 -9.02
CA PHE A 34 3.33 -21.58 -8.02
C PHE A 34 3.70 -20.59 -6.89
N LYS A 35 2.89 -19.57 -6.65
CA LYS A 35 3.19 -18.52 -5.66
C LYS A 35 3.59 -19.08 -4.29
N ASN A 36 2.90 -20.13 -3.83
CA ASN A 36 3.18 -20.74 -2.52
C ASN A 36 4.54 -21.48 -2.48
N VAL A 37 4.99 -22.01 -3.62
CA VAL A 37 6.29 -22.66 -3.74
C VAL A 37 7.38 -21.60 -3.88
N ILE A 38 7.15 -20.61 -4.74
CA ILE A 38 8.04 -19.48 -5.00
C ILE A 38 8.34 -18.70 -3.72
N GLY A 39 7.33 -18.49 -2.88
CA GLY A 39 7.49 -17.78 -1.59
C GLY A 39 8.37 -18.49 -0.56
N LYS A 40 8.70 -19.78 -0.78
CA LYS A 40 9.64 -20.55 0.06
C LYS A 40 11.07 -20.56 -0.49
N LEU A 41 11.28 -20.08 -1.71
CA LEU A 41 12.59 -19.97 -2.34
C LEU A 41 13.21 -18.62 -2.02
N ASP A 42 14.51 -18.61 -1.77
CA ASP A 42 15.27 -17.37 -1.58
C ASP A 42 15.58 -16.70 -2.92
N LEU A 43 14.58 -16.05 -3.50
CA LEU A 43 14.65 -15.38 -4.81
C LEU A 43 14.91 -13.88 -4.72
N GLY A 44 15.24 -13.37 -3.52
CA GLY A 44 15.33 -11.94 -3.28
C GLY A 44 13.95 -11.26 -3.41
N SER A 45 13.91 -10.09 -4.05
CA SER A 45 12.63 -9.42 -4.32
C SER A 45 11.95 -10.05 -5.54
N VAL A 46 10.71 -10.50 -5.38
CA VAL A 46 9.93 -11.07 -6.49
C VAL A 46 8.95 -10.03 -7.00
N ILE A 47 8.97 -9.78 -8.31
CA ILE A 47 8.04 -8.86 -8.98
C ILE A 47 7.09 -9.63 -9.90
N TYR A 48 5.83 -9.23 -9.87
CA TYR A 48 4.75 -9.76 -10.70
C TYR A 48 4.22 -8.64 -11.60
N PRO A 49 4.71 -8.47 -12.84
CA PRO A 49 4.34 -7.34 -13.69
C PRO A 49 2.84 -7.18 -13.90
N ARG A 50 2.11 -8.29 -14.02
CA ARG A 50 0.64 -8.27 -14.19
C ARG A 50 -0.06 -7.69 -12.96
N ILE A 51 0.43 -7.96 -11.75
CA ILE A 51 -0.13 -7.38 -10.51
C ILE A 51 0.15 -5.88 -10.49
N ILE A 52 1.39 -5.47 -10.71
CA ILE A 52 1.80 -4.06 -10.72
C ILE A 52 0.95 -3.28 -11.73
N THR A 53 0.76 -3.83 -12.93
CA THR A 53 -0.08 -3.19 -13.97
C THR A 53 -1.54 -3.10 -13.53
N SER A 54 -2.10 -4.16 -12.94
CA SER A 54 -3.50 -4.14 -12.48
C SER A 54 -3.72 -3.16 -11.33
N GLU A 55 -2.76 -3.05 -10.40
CA GLU A 55 -2.78 -2.06 -9.32
C GLU A 55 -2.74 -0.63 -9.86
N ALA A 56 -1.88 -0.36 -10.84
CA ALA A 56 -1.81 0.94 -11.50
C ALA A 56 -3.12 1.30 -12.22
N ILE A 57 -3.76 0.33 -12.89
CA ILE A 57 -5.06 0.53 -13.54
C ILE A 57 -6.15 0.80 -12.49
N ILE A 58 -6.19 0.03 -11.41
CA ILE A 58 -7.16 0.24 -10.33
C ILE A 58 -6.99 1.61 -9.70
N ALA A 59 -5.74 2.01 -9.42
CA ALA A 59 -5.44 3.32 -8.88
C ALA A 59 -5.90 4.44 -9.83
N TYR A 60 -5.63 4.32 -11.12
CA TYR A 60 -6.07 5.28 -12.14
C TYR A 60 -7.61 5.37 -12.22
N VAL A 61 -8.30 4.23 -12.26
CA VAL A 61 -9.78 4.19 -12.32
C VAL A 61 -10.38 4.81 -11.06
N ARG A 62 -9.83 4.49 -9.88
CA ARG A 62 -10.28 5.09 -8.62
C ARG A 62 -10.04 6.59 -8.61
N ALA A 63 -8.85 7.06 -8.99
CA ALA A 63 -8.56 8.50 -9.10
C ALA A 63 -9.53 9.21 -10.05
N LYS A 64 -9.85 8.61 -11.19
CA LYS A 64 -10.80 9.17 -12.16
C LYS A 64 -12.25 9.18 -11.62
N ASN A 65 -12.66 8.14 -10.93
CA ASN A 65 -14.00 8.10 -10.31
C ASN A 65 -14.09 9.03 -9.10
N ASN A 66 -12.97 9.28 -8.43
CA ASN A 66 -12.87 10.09 -7.23
C ASN A 66 -12.67 11.58 -7.54
N SER A 67 -12.40 11.95 -8.79
CA SER A 67 -12.24 13.37 -9.20
C SER A 67 -13.48 14.24 -8.91
N GLN A 68 -14.55 13.66 -8.41
CA GLN A 68 -15.73 14.39 -7.96
C GLN A 68 -15.91 14.46 -6.43
N ASN A 69 -15.23 13.60 -5.59
CA ASN A 69 -15.42 13.64 -4.12
C ASN A 69 -14.43 12.76 -3.30
N SER A 70 -13.27 12.42 -3.77
CA SER A 70 -12.33 11.62 -2.97
C SER A 70 -10.92 12.21 -2.93
N ASN A 71 -10.37 12.30 -1.73
CA ASN A 71 -9.05 12.84 -1.43
C ASN A 71 -7.98 11.74 -1.32
N ILE A 72 -8.23 10.55 -1.91
CA ILE A 72 -7.25 9.46 -1.93
C ILE A 72 -6.21 9.73 -3.01
N GLU A 73 -4.94 9.86 -2.60
CA GLU A 73 -3.80 10.06 -3.50
C GLU A 73 -3.26 8.71 -3.99
N THR A 74 -3.09 7.74 -3.09
CA THR A 74 -2.49 6.45 -3.43
C THR A 74 -3.14 5.31 -2.66
N LEU A 75 -3.18 4.12 -3.28
CA LEU A 75 -3.66 2.90 -2.66
C LEU A 75 -2.67 1.77 -2.92
N TYR A 76 -2.22 1.13 -1.86
CA TYR A 76 -1.37 -0.05 -1.92
C TYR A 76 -2.08 -1.27 -1.36
N HIS A 77 -2.06 -2.38 -2.10
CA HIS A 77 -2.53 -3.66 -1.62
C HIS A 77 -1.39 -4.43 -0.94
N MET A 78 -1.63 -4.91 0.26
CA MET A 78 -0.67 -5.66 1.06
C MET A 78 -1.23 -7.04 1.43
N PHE A 79 -0.33 -8.01 1.69
CA PHE A 79 -0.69 -9.35 2.15
C PHE A 79 -1.78 -10.02 1.29
N ASP A 80 -1.57 -10.10 -0.03
CA ASP A 80 -2.52 -10.68 -1.00
C ASP A 80 -3.88 -9.97 -1.00
N SER A 81 -3.86 -8.64 -0.98
CA SER A 81 -5.04 -7.76 -0.97
C SER A 81 -5.94 -7.94 0.27
N ARG A 82 -5.41 -8.53 1.35
CA ARG A 82 -6.13 -8.61 2.63
C ARG A 82 -6.11 -7.30 3.39
N VAL A 83 -5.09 -6.48 3.17
CA VAL A 83 -4.87 -5.19 3.82
C VAL A 83 -4.64 -4.15 2.73
N GLU A 84 -5.19 -2.96 2.94
CA GLU A 84 -4.95 -1.79 2.08
C GLU A 84 -4.21 -0.72 2.89
N ALA A 85 -3.15 -0.16 2.32
CA ALA A 85 -2.55 1.08 2.80
C ALA A 85 -3.00 2.21 1.87
N ILE A 86 -3.62 3.21 2.44
CA ILE A 86 -4.32 4.27 1.71
C ILE A 86 -3.69 5.60 2.11
N GLU A 87 -3.24 6.35 1.14
CA GLU A 87 -2.75 7.70 1.31
C GLU A 87 -3.88 8.68 0.99
N VAL A 88 -4.26 9.48 1.98
CA VAL A 88 -5.40 10.41 1.90
C VAL A 88 -4.93 11.80 2.24
N ARG A 89 -5.22 12.76 1.36
CA ARG A 89 -5.02 14.17 1.64
C ARG A 89 -6.24 14.76 2.37
N VAL A 90 -5.99 15.60 3.35
CA VAL A 90 -7.03 16.21 4.17
C VAL A 90 -7.26 17.63 3.66
N ASP A 91 -8.19 17.79 2.72
CA ASP A 91 -8.48 19.07 2.07
C ASP A 91 -9.65 19.82 2.71
N GLU A 92 -10.45 19.15 3.56
CA GLU A 92 -11.62 19.74 4.22
C GLU A 92 -11.61 19.47 5.72
N ALA A 93 -12.06 20.46 6.48
CA ALA A 93 -12.30 20.28 7.91
C ALA A 93 -13.48 19.31 8.15
N SER A 94 -13.32 18.41 9.11
CA SER A 94 -14.32 17.40 9.42
C SER A 94 -14.23 16.97 10.89
N ALA A 95 -15.07 16.04 11.31
CA ALA A 95 -14.99 15.45 12.65
C ALA A 95 -13.61 14.83 12.93
N VAL A 96 -12.86 14.42 11.88
CA VAL A 96 -11.52 13.85 12.00
C VAL A 96 -10.47 14.90 12.37
N THR A 97 -10.65 16.16 11.91
CA THR A 97 -9.69 17.25 12.16
C THR A 97 -9.96 18.04 13.43
N SER A 98 -11.03 17.74 14.14
CA SER A 98 -11.46 18.51 15.32
C SER A 98 -11.03 17.92 16.66
N LYS A 99 -10.50 16.68 16.66
CA LYS A 99 -10.19 15.89 17.87
C LYS A 99 -8.88 15.16 17.73
N THR A 100 -8.30 14.77 18.86
CA THR A 100 -7.15 13.87 18.89
C THR A 100 -7.55 12.47 18.45
N LEU A 101 -6.56 11.66 17.99
CA LEU A 101 -6.82 10.30 17.54
C LEU A 101 -7.44 9.41 18.64
N SER A 102 -7.10 9.67 19.91
CA SER A 102 -7.69 8.96 21.06
C SER A 102 -9.16 9.32 21.33
N GLU A 103 -9.60 10.51 20.95
CA GLU A 103 -10.97 10.97 21.09
C GLU A 103 -11.87 10.57 19.92
N LEU A 104 -11.26 10.15 18.81
CA LEU A 104 -11.98 9.66 17.64
C LEU A 104 -12.42 8.20 17.85
N ARG A 105 -13.67 7.91 17.51
CA ARG A 105 -14.16 6.53 17.42
C ARG A 105 -13.72 5.95 16.08
N LEU A 106 -12.50 5.37 16.05
CA LEU A 106 -11.95 4.76 14.87
C LEU A 106 -12.54 3.36 14.66
N LYS A 107 -12.75 2.98 13.39
CA LYS A 107 -13.12 1.61 13.02
C LYS A 107 -12.11 0.60 13.55
N LYS A 108 -12.58 -0.57 13.95
CA LYS A 108 -11.69 -1.72 14.26
C LYS A 108 -10.89 -2.13 13.02
N ASN A 109 -9.74 -2.76 13.22
CA ASN A 109 -8.85 -3.20 12.12
C ASN A 109 -8.41 -2.05 11.19
N LEU A 110 -8.13 -0.91 11.78
CA LEU A 110 -7.63 0.29 11.13
C LEU A 110 -6.50 0.89 11.97
N LEU A 111 -5.46 1.34 11.31
CA LEU A 111 -4.32 2.03 11.93
C LEU A 111 -3.97 3.28 11.12
N VAL A 112 -3.89 4.41 11.78
CA VAL A 112 -3.26 5.63 11.23
C VAL A 112 -1.76 5.45 11.38
N CYS A 113 -1.07 5.14 10.28
CA CYS A 113 0.36 4.78 10.30
C CYS A 113 1.28 5.99 10.36
N SER A 114 0.96 7.02 9.58
CA SER A 114 1.77 8.23 9.53
C SER A 114 0.95 9.43 9.09
N ILE A 115 1.43 10.60 9.49
CA ILE A 115 0.92 11.90 9.07
C ILE A 115 2.09 12.66 8.45
N TYR A 116 1.96 13.06 7.19
CA TYR A 116 2.91 13.95 6.53
C TYR A 116 2.40 15.37 6.61
N ARG A 117 3.17 16.22 7.29
CA ARG A 117 2.83 17.61 7.57
C ARG A 117 4.02 18.52 7.29
N ARG A 118 3.90 19.46 6.36
CA ARG A 118 4.91 20.49 6.06
C ARG A 118 6.33 19.92 5.88
N GLY A 119 6.46 18.84 5.09
CA GLY A 119 7.75 18.22 4.80
C GLY A 119 8.25 17.23 5.87
N LYS A 120 7.50 16.98 6.94
CA LYS A 120 7.88 16.07 8.03
C LYS A 120 6.92 14.89 8.12
N VAL A 121 7.49 13.71 8.35
CA VAL A 121 6.73 12.50 8.67
C VAL A 121 6.58 12.41 10.18
N ILE A 122 5.35 12.25 10.66
CA ILE A 122 4.98 12.07 12.06
C ILE A 122 4.42 10.65 12.18
N ILE A 123 4.94 9.85 13.10
CA ILE A 123 4.32 8.60 13.54
C ILE A 123 3.36 8.96 14.66
N PRO A 124 2.03 8.95 14.41
CA PRO A 124 1.10 9.53 15.35
C PRO A 124 0.87 8.65 16.58
N SER A 125 0.67 9.29 17.69
CA SER A 125 0.15 8.72 18.95
C SER A 125 -1.32 9.07 19.13
N GLY A 126 -1.96 8.55 20.15
CA GLY A 126 -3.35 8.90 20.47
C GLY A 126 -3.57 10.40 20.76
N GLN A 127 -2.52 11.13 21.17
CA GLN A 127 -2.60 12.56 21.49
C GLN A 127 -2.42 13.46 20.27
N ASP A 128 -2.02 12.88 19.14
CA ASP A 128 -1.86 13.64 17.92
C ASP A 128 -3.22 13.88 17.25
N GLN A 129 -3.28 14.96 16.47
CA GLN A 129 -4.46 15.38 15.73
C GLN A 129 -4.14 15.46 14.24
N ILE A 130 -5.07 15.04 13.41
CA ILE A 130 -5.02 15.24 11.96
C ILE A 130 -5.50 16.66 11.66
N ASN A 131 -4.71 17.40 10.87
CA ASN A 131 -5.00 18.79 10.52
C ASN A 131 -5.31 18.94 9.03
N LEU A 132 -5.94 20.05 8.71
CA LEU A 132 -6.14 20.45 7.32
C LEU A 132 -4.78 20.58 6.59
N GLY A 133 -4.67 20.05 5.39
CA GLY A 133 -3.45 20.05 4.59
C GLY A 133 -2.49 18.90 4.89
N ASP A 134 -2.80 18.02 5.86
CA ASP A 134 -2.02 16.82 6.09
C ASP A 134 -2.26 15.78 4.98
N THR A 135 -1.24 14.96 4.71
CA THR A 135 -1.41 13.69 4.00
C THR A 135 -1.27 12.56 5.02
N VAL A 136 -2.25 11.69 5.10
CA VAL A 136 -2.36 10.64 6.12
C VAL A 136 -2.31 9.27 5.49
N ILE A 137 -1.45 8.39 6.01
CA ILE A 137 -1.43 6.99 5.60
C ILE A 137 -2.22 6.16 6.61
N VAL A 138 -3.27 5.53 6.11
CA VAL A 138 -4.14 4.63 6.88
C VAL A 138 -3.98 3.22 6.37
N VAL A 139 -3.74 2.27 7.28
CA VAL A 139 -3.70 0.83 6.98
C VAL A 139 -4.95 0.17 7.53
N THR A 140 -5.66 -0.57 6.68
CA THR A 140 -6.96 -1.14 7.05
C THR A 140 -7.28 -2.43 6.30
N THR A 141 -8.11 -3.28 6.88
CA THR A 141 -8.73 -4.43 6.20
C THR A 141 -10.06 -4.07 5.54
N HIS A 142 -10.58 -2.88 5.81
CA HIS A 142 -11.81 -2.40 5.19
C HIS A 142 -11.55 -2.00 3.74
N LYS A 143 -12.47 -2.37 2.86
CA LYS A 143 -12.46 -2.00 1.45
C LYS A 143 -13.42 -0.85 1.19
N ARG A 144 -13.19 -0.11 0.09
CA ARG A 144 -14.00 1.03 -0.34
C ARG A 144 -13.86 2.28 0.56
N PHE A 145 -12.64 2.55 0.95
CA PHE A 145 -12.29 3.86 1.50
C PHE A 145 -12.37 4.92 0.39
N ASN A 146 -13.02 6.04 0.64
CA ASN A 146 -13.14 7.14 -0.31
C ASN A 146 -12.64 8.47 0.25
N ASP A 147 -12.69 8.65 1.56
CA ASP A 147 -12.32 9.89 2.25
C ASP A 147 -11.75 9.58 3.63
N ILE A 148 -10.99 10.53 4.21
CA ILE A 148 -10.48 10.40 5.58
C ILE A 148 -11.59 10.18 6.61
N LYS A 149 -12.80 10.69 6.38
CA LYS A 149 -13.95 10.49 7.26
C LYS A 149 -14.35 9.01 7.41
N ASP A 150 -13.94 8.17 6.45
CA ASP A 150 -14.23 6.74 6.49
C ASP A 150 -13.44 5.98 7.57
N ILE A 151 -12.49 6.63 8.26
CA ILE A 151 -11.82 6.04 9.45
C ILE A 151 -12.77 5.93 10.64
N LEU A 152 -13.84 6.71 10.69
CA LEU A 152 -14.76 6.77 11.82
C LEU A 152 -15.77 5.61 11.79
N GLU A 153 -16.11 5.09 12.97
CA GLU A 153 -17.29 4.25 13.12
C GLU A 153 -18.55 5.06 12.80
N LYS A 154 -19.47 4.44 12.05
CA LYS A 154 -20.77 5.04 11.75
C LYS A 154 -21.72 4.83 12.92
#